data_f5279422ebb95a867e9a2aab9ed5d77e
#
_entry.id   f5279422ebb95a867e9a2aab9ed5d77e
#
_cell.length_a   1.000
_cell.length_b   1.000
_cell.length_c   1.000
_cell.angle_alpha   90.00
_cell.angle_beta   90.00
_cell.angle_gamma   90.00
#
_symmetry.space_group_name_H-M   'P 1'
#
loop_
_entity.id
_entity.type
_entity.pdbx_description
1 polymer ?
#
loop_
_entity_poly.entity_id
_entity_poly.type
_entity_poly.pdbx_seq_one_letter_code
_entity_poly.pdbx_strand_id
1 'polypeptide(L)'
;MAFVKVGKVSEVEPGKSKVYEVGDRYVAVCXVSGNFYAVDDLCTXDEGSLDXGDLDGFEIECPRHMARFDVRTGEVKALPAVVPIEVXEVRVEGXDIEVDL
;
A
#
# COMPACT_ATOMS: atom_id res chain seq x y z
N MET A 1 14.62 -7.11 10.08
CA MET A 1 13.60 -7.62 9.21
C MET A 1 14.19 -8.09 7.91
N ALA A 2 13.38 -8.67 7.04
CA ALA A 2 13.90 -9.25 5.82
C ALA A 2 13.03 -8.84 4.64
N PHE A 3 13.67 -8.57 3.51
CA PHE A 3 12.94 -8.32 2.29
C PHE A 3 12.43 -9.63 1.70
N VAL A 4 11.15 -9.64 1.38
CA VAL A 4 10.47 -10.82 0.84
C VAL A 4 9.90 -10.44 -0.51
N LYS A 5 10.13 -11.28 -1.53
CA LYS A 5 9.53 -11.05 -2.83
C LYS A 5 8.02 -11.22 -2.73
N VAL A 6 7.27 -10.22 -3.22
CA VAL A 6 5.81 -10.30 -3.20
C VAL A 6 5.21 -10.41 -4.58
N GLY A 7 5.86 -9.83 -5.60
CA GLY A 7 5.34 -9.88 -6.95
C GLY A 7 6.31 -9.25 -7.92
N LYS A 8 5.82 -8.94 -9.11
CA LYS A 8 6.64 -8.35 -10.16
C LYS A 8 6.18 -6.93 -10.46
N VAL A 9 7.13 -6.11 -10.92
CA VAL A 9 6.82 -4.71 -11.23
C VAL A 9 5.73 -4.62 -12.29
N SER A 10 5.68 -5.57 -13.22
CA SER A 10 4.68 -5.53 -14.28
C SER A 10 3.27 -5.80 -13.78
N GLU A 11 3.12 -6.30 -12.56
CA GLU A 11 1.80 -6.62 -12.01
C GLU A 11 1.09 -5.41 -11.42
N VAL A 12 1.84 -4.34 -11.14
CA VAL A 12 1.26 -3.16 -10.50
C VAL A 12 1.30 -2.01 -11.49
N GLU A 13 0.13 -1.63 -12.00
CA GLU A 13 0.04 -0.59 -13.01
C GLU A 13 0.29 0.77 -12.39
N PRO A 14 0.87 1.71 -13.17
CA PRO A 14 1.05 3.07 -12.66
C PRO A 14 -0.27 3.69 -12.21
N GLY A 15 -0.26 4.30 -11.06
CA GLY A 15 -1.45 4.92 -10.50
C GLY A 15 -2.42 3.94 -9.87
N LYS A 16 -2.00 2.69 -9.69
CA LYS A 16 -2.85 1.65 -9.14
C LYS A 16 -2.16 0.97 -7.97
N SER A 17 -2.93 0.19 -7.24
CA SER A 17 -2.40 -0.64 -6.18
C SER A 17 -2.81 -2.09 -6.40
N LYS A 18 -2.06 -2.99 -5.79
CA LYS A 18 -2.39 -4.42 -5.81
C LYS A 18 -2.09 -4.99 -4.44
N VAL A 19 -3.02 -5.79 -3.93
CA VAL A 19 -2.86 -6.39 -2.61
C VAL A 19 -2.25 -7.77 -2.75
N TYR A 20 -1.24 -8.03 -1.93
CA TYR A 20 -0.57 -9.33 -1.88
C TYR A 20 -0.69 -9.91 -0.50
N GLU A 21 -0.89 -11.21 -0.44
CA GLU A 21 -0.86 -11.94 0.82
C GLU A 21 0.55 -12.47 1.02
N VAL A 22 1.17 -12.12 2.14
CA VAL A 22 2.53 -12.55 2.45
C VAL A 22 2.52 -13.13 3.86
N GLY A 23 2.59 -14.45 3.94
CA GLY A 23 2.42 -15.11 5.23
C GLY A 23 1.04 -14.82 5.78
N ASP A 24 0.97 -14.27 6.98
CA ASP A 24 -0.31 -13.92 7.59
C ASP A 24 -0.61 -12.44 7.47
N ARG A 25 0.09 -11.74 6.56
CA ARG A 25 -0.12 -10.31 6.36
C ARG A 25 -0.64 -10.04 4.96
N TYR A 26 -1.39 -8.97 4.82
CA TYR A 26 -1.81 -8.45 3.52
C TYR A 26 -1.17 -7.08 3.35
N VAL A 27 -0.56 -6.88 2.17
CA VAL A 27 0.18 -5.67 1.88
C VAL A 27 -0.32 -5.09 0.57
N ALA A 28 -0.61 -3.79 0.55
CA ALA A 28 -0.98 -3.09 -0.68
C ALA A 28 0.27 -2.43 -1.26
N VAL A 29 0.61 -2.79 -2.50
CA VAL A 29 1.74 -2.21 -3.21
C VAL A 29 1.20 -1.22 -4.22
N CYS A 30 1.74 -0.01 -4.20
CA CYS A 30 1.26 1.10 -5.03
C CYS A 30 2.36 1.65 -5.94
N UNK A 31 2.16 1.95 -7.08
CA UNK A 31 3.02 2.41 -7.89
C UNK A 31 2.70 3.72 -8.07
N VAL A 32 3.48 4.69 -7.82
CA VAL A 32 3.26 6.11 -8.04
C VAL A 32 4.51 6.74 -8.65
N SER A 33 4.35 7.35 -9.80
CA SER A 33 5.45 8.09 -10.45
C SER A 33 6.72 7.26 -10.60
N GLY A 34 6.55 6.00 -10.96
CA GLY A 34 7.68 5.13 -11.21
C GLY A 34 8.30 4.51 -9.97
N ASN A 35 7.80 4.84 -8.80
CA ASN A 35 8.29 4.29 -7.53
C ASN A 35 7.21 3.43 -6.89
N PHE A 36 7.64 2.43 -6.14
CA PHE A 36 6.72 1.53 -5.47
C PHE A 36 6.72 1.80 -3.98
N TYR A 37 5.53 1.78 -3.41
CA TYR A 37 5.32 1.97 -1.98
C TYR A 37 4.45 0.84 -1.47
N ALA A 38 4.67 0.43 -0.24
CA ALA A 38 3.88 -0.65 0.34
C ALA A 38 3.31 -0.21 1.68
N VAL A 39 2.03 -0.48 1.87
CA VAL A 39 1.36 -0.18 3.12
C VAL A 39 0.61 -1.42 3.58
N ASP A 40 0.38 -1.49 4.87
CA ASP A 40 -0.45 -2.55 5.42
C ASP A 40 -1.84 -2.45 4.79
N ASP A 41 -2.41 -3.57 4.36
CA ASP A 41 -3.73 -3.56 3.73
C ASP A 41 -4.81 -3.55 4.80
N LEU A 42 -4.88 -2.42 5.51
CA LEU A 42 -5.79 -2.31 6.63
C LEU A 42 -6.15 -0.84 6.81
N CYS A 43 -7.38 -0.52 6.54
CA CYS A 43 -7.85 0.84 6.82
C CYS A 43 -7.94 0.99 8.33
N THR A 44 -7.13 1.77 8.83
CA THR A 44 -7.19 1.99 10.28
C THR A 44 -8.55 2.52 10.70
N UNK A 45 -9.55 3.49 9.71
CA UNK A 45 -10.75 4.17 9.89
C UNK A 45 -11.79 3.23 10.31
N ASP A 46 -11.54 1.33 9.76
CA ASP A 46 -12.61 0.41 10.06
C ASP A 46 -12.13 -1.05 10.03
N GLU A 47 -10.86 -1.19 9.90
CA GLU A 47 -10.15 -2.46 9.87
C GLU A 47 -10.43 -3.28 8.63
N GLY A 48 -10.95 -2.65 7.58
CA GLY A 48 -11.17 -3.33 6.32
C GLY A 48 -10.00 -3.18 5.37
N SER A 49 -10.04 -3.96 4.30
CA SER A 49 -9.01 -3.92 3.27
C SER A 49 -9.06 -2.61 2.49
N LEU A 50 -7.89 -2.15 2.02
CA LEU A 50 -7.79 -1.02 1.11
C LEU A 50 -7.86 -1.46 -0.34
N ASP A 51 -8.05 -2.73 -0.58
CA ASP A 51 -8.14 -3.26 -1.93
C ASP A 51 -9.29 -2.56 -2.66
N UNK A 52 -8.88 -2.14 -3.78
CA UNK A 52 -9.77 -1.47 -4.49
C UNK A 52 -9.85 -0.06 -4.19
N GLY A 53 -9.09 0.32 -3.35
CA GLY A 53 -9.03 1.73 -3.11
C GLY A 53 -8.30 2.47 -4.21
N ASP A 54 -8.77 3.66 -4.48
CA ASP A 54 -8.15 4.44 -5.54
C ASP A 54 -6.92 5.17 -5.04
N LEU A 55 -5.95 5.35 -5.93
CA LEU A 55 -4.82 6.22 -5.68
C LEU A 55 -5.07 7.58 -6.29
N ASP A 56 -4.84 8.64 -5.52
CA ASP A 56 -4.87 10.00 -6.00
C ASP A 56 -3.51 10.59 -5.64
N GLY A 57 -2.60 10.60 -6.63
CA GLY A 57 -1.23 10.96 -6.34
C GLY A 57 -0.64 9.98 -5.35
N PHE A 58 -0.17 10.50 -4.22
CA PHE A 58 0.42 9.66 -3.18
C PHE A 58 -0.58 9.22 -2.11
N GLU A 59 -1.87 9.48 -2.31
CA GLU A 59 -2.87 9.14 -1.31
C GLU A 59 -3.69 7.95 -1.75
N ILE A 60 -3.84 6.94 -0.88
CA ILE A 60 -4.72 5.82 -1.14
C ILE A 60 -6.01 6.05 -0.35
N GLU A 61 -7.14 5.83 -1.01
CA GLU A 61 -8.44 6.10 -0.43
C GLU A 61 -9.12 4.81 -0.05
N CYS A 62 -9.59 4.74 1.20
CA CYS A 62 -10.37 3.60 1.65
C CYS A 62 -11.68 3.56 0.89
N PRO A 63 -12.01 2.43 0.24
CA PRO A 63 -13.20 2.41 -0.62
C PRO A 63 -14.52 2.49 0.15
N ARG A 64 -14.52 2.22 1.44
CA ARG A 64 -15.77 2.20 2.18
C ARG A 64 -16.15 3.54 2.77
N HIS A 65 -15.17 4.26 3.35
CA HIS A 65 -15.46 5.51 4.05
C HIS A 65 -14.66 6.69 3.57
N MET A 66 -13.85 6.48 2.53
CA MET A 66 -13.08 7.54 1.88
C MET A 66 -12.01 8.16 2.76
N ALA A 67 -11.58 7.48 3.80
CA ALA A 67 -10.39 7.88 4.53
C ALA A 67 -9.18 7.81 3.59
N ARG A 68 -8.20 8.69 3.77
CA ARG A 68 -7.04 8.72 2.91
C ARG A 68 -5.75 8.65 3.71
N PHE A 69 -4.76 8.00 3.12
CA PHE A 69 -3.44 7.83 3.74
C PHE A 69 -2.36 8.12 2.71
N ASP A 70 -1.30 8.78 3.13
CA ASP A 70 -0.13 8.98 2.28
C ASP A 70 0.67 7.69 2.25
N VAL A 71 0.86 7.11 1.06
CA VAL A 71 1.53 5.82 0.96
C VAL A 71 3.02 5.88 1.23
N ARG A 72 3.60 7.09 1.23
CA ARG A 72 5.02 7.26 1.53
C ARG A 72 5.31 7.20 3.02
N THR A 73 4.38 7.68 3.84
CA THR A 73 4.63 7.87 5.27
C THR A 73 3.62 7.18 6.16
N GLY A 74 2.45 6.84 5.62
CA GLY A 74 1.33 6.30 6.40
C GLY A 74 0.46 7.36 7.05
N GLU A 75 0.78 8.62 6.85
CA GLU A 75 0.07 9.72 7.51
C GLU A 75 -1.38 9.76 7.06
N VAL A 76 -2.29 9.99 8.02
CA VAL A 76 -3.71 10.17 7.71
C VAL A 76 -3.88 11.51 6.99
N LYS A 77 -4.61 11.48 5.88
CA LYS A 77 -4.88 12.68 5.09
C LYS A 77 -6.35 13.04 5.05
N ALA A 78 -7.23 12.12 5.44
CA ALA A 78 -8.66 12.42 5.45
C ALA A 78 -9.38 11.55 6.46
N LEU A 79 -10.31 12.16 7.17
CA LEU A 79 -11.21 11.45 8.07
C LEU A 79 -12.03 10.43 7.26
N PRO A 80 -12.57 9.39 7.88
CA PRO A 80 -12.70 9.20 9.33
C PRO A 80 -11.50 8.53 10.01
N ALA A 81 -10.44 8.22 9.27
CA ALA A 81 -9.27 7.62 9.91
C ALA A 81 -8.57 8.66 10.76
N VAL A 82 -8.08 8.23 11.92
CA VAL A 82 -7.30 9.09 12.81
C VAL A 82 -5.97 8.44 13.20
N VAL A 83 -5.76 7.19 12.82
CA VAL A 83 -4.54 6.45 13.14
C VAL A 83 -3.77 6.23 11.86
N PRO A 84 -2.47 6.53 11.82
CA PRO A 84 -1.69 6.31 10.60
C PRO A 84 -1.66 4.84 10.22
N ILE A 85 -1.51 4.58 8.91
CA ILE A 85 -1.33 3.23 8.40
C ILE A 85 0.15 2.87 8.46
N GLU A 86 0.44 1.60 8.66
CA GLU A 86 1.83 1.14 8.68
C GLU A 86 2.37 1.04 7.28
N VAL A 87 3.61 1.52 7.10
CA VAL A 87 4.28 1.40 5.79
C VAL A 87 5.42 0.39 5.86
N UNK A 88 5.60 -0.27 4.81
CA UNK A 88 6.54 -1.21 4.70
C UNK A 88 7.49 -0.70 3.77
N GLU A 89 8.83 -0.96 3.93
CA GLU A 89 9.88 -0.52 3.01
C GLU A 89 9.92 -1.42 1.79
N VAL A 90 10.12 -0.83 0.62
CA VAL A 90 10.09 -1.55 -0.65
C VAL A 90 11.41 -1.39 -1.36
N ARG A 91 11.87 -2.46 -2.03
CA ARG A 91 12.95 -2.32 -2.99
C ARG A 91 12.60 -3.14 -4.23
N VAL A 92 13.20 -2.77 -5.36
CA VAL A 92 13.02 -3.48 -6.63
C VAL A 92 14.34 -4.13 -6.99
N GLU A 93 14.30 -5.46 -7.20
CA GLU A 93 15.47 -6.23 -7.63
C GLU A 93 15.13 -6.86 -8.98
N GLY A 94 15.68 -6.29 -10.02
CA GLY A 94 15.28 -6.75 -11.36
C GLY A 94 13.79 -6.48 -11.57
N UNK A 95 12.97 -7.35 -11.65
CA UNK A 95 11.72 -7.23 -11.85
C UNK A 95 10.93 -7.46 -10.77
N ASP A 96 11.60 -7.83 -9.78
CA ASP A 96 10.86 -8.29 -8.60
C ASP A 96 10.65 -7.16 -7.62
N ILE A 97 9.46 -7.13 -7.01
CA ILE A 97 9.16 -6.20 -5.91
C ILE A 97 9.36 -6.96 -4.61
N GLU A 98 10.15 -6.38 -3.71
CA GLU A 98 10.41 -6.96 -2.40
C GLU A 98 10.01 -5.97 -1.32
N VAL A 99 9.42 -6.51 -0.26
CA VAL A 99 8.92 -5.70 0.84
C VAL A 99 9.56 -6.19 2.14
N ASP A 100 9.96 -5.25 2.98
CA ASP A 100 10.59 -5.57 4.27
C ASP A 100 9.49 -5.85 5.29
N LEU A 101 9.36 -7.12 5.65
CA LEU A 101 8.32 -7.56 6.58
C LEU A 101 8.88 -8.17 7.85
#